data_0df13f1721dfbbffc2ddc85ee5799c1b
#
_entry.id   0df13f1721dfbbffc2ddc85ee5799c1b
#
_cell.length_a   1.000
_cell.length_b   1.000
_cell.length_c   1.000
_cell.angle_alpha   90.00
_cell.angle_beta   90.00
_cell.angle_gamma   90.00
#
_symmetry.space_group_name_H-M   'P 1'
#
loop_
_entity.id
_entity.type
_entity.pdbx_description
1 polymer ?
#
loop_
_entity_poly.entity_id
_entity_poly.type
_entity_poly.pdbx_seq_one_letter_code
_entity_poly.pdbx_strand_id
1 'polypeptide(L)'
;MKIRYGIAETIGLRREMEDTHSIRDEEGSGLFCAEVYDGHSGSLAAAIACDVLTTYFLRRLREGGSGGGNGFMAEALREAYLATDRQIADRGTESGAAAATLYLNERGFLAANVGDVRIVLKEGGRAVALTMDHKPDLPEETARIEALGGSVISLDVPRVEGLLAMSRALGDTPLKPFVTPEPRIVEGVLGRKNDLAIIASDGLWDVLTSEEAVTLAYRAGEPKEAARVLQATATGRGSTDNITVIVLDLKAYAAASEHYRLRVTRILDRAAPTRPS
;
A
#
# COMPACT_ATOMS: atom_id res chain seq x y z
N MET A 1 16.79 0.79 14.48
CA MET A 1 15.75 0.47 15.50
C MET A 1 15.06 -0.81 15.06
N LYS A 2 14.90 -1.81 15.93
CA LYS A 2 14.33 -3.10 15.52
C LYS A 2 12.80 -3.10 15.66
N ILE A 3 12.09 -3.07 14.54
CA ILE A 3 10.63 -3.22 14.50
C ILE A 3 10.29 -4.72 14.50
N ARG A 4 9.41 -5.17 15.43
CA ARG A 4 8.89 -6.53 15.43
C ARG A 4 7.71 -6.61 14.47
N TYR A 5 7.60 -7.70 13.74
CA TYR A 5 6.53 -7.91 12.78
C TYR A 5 6.06 -9.36 12.73
N GLY A 6 4.90 -9.56 12.17
CA GLY A 6 4.34 -10.85 11.83
C GLY A 6 3.71 -10.81 10.45
N ILE A 7 3.78 -11.93 9.74
CA ILE A 7 3.24 -12.11 8.41
C ILE A 7 2.38 -13.36 8.42
N ALA A 8 1.26 -13.31 7.72
CA ALA A 8 0.42 -14.45 7.42
C ALA A 8 -0.11 -14.35 5.98
N GLU A 9 -0.05 -15.47 5.27
CA GLU A 9 -0.46 -15.57 3.88
C GLU A 9 -1.30 -16.83 3.66
N THR A 10 -2.20 -16.77 2.72
CA THR A 10 -2.92 -17.95 2.20
C THR A 10 -3.38 -17.71 0.78
N ILE A 11 -3.34 -18.74 -0.03
CA ILE A 11 -3.89 -18.75 -1.39
C ILE A 11 -5.42 -18.61 -1.42
N GLY A 12 -6.11 -18.87 -0.26
CA GLY A 12 -7.56 -18.87 -0.21
C GLY A 12 -8.16 -19.95 -1.10
N LEU A 13 -9.19 -19.59 -1.86
CA LEU A 13 -9.84 -20.48 -2.83
C LEU A 13 -9.35 -20.25 -4.28
N ARG A 14 -8.36 -19.40 -4.49
CA ARG A 14 -7.75 -19.13 -5.80
C ARG A 14 -6.89 -20.33 -6.24
N ARG A 15 -6.57 -20.42 -7.53
CA ARG A 15 -5.69 -21.46 -8.08
C ARG A 15 -4.22 -21.14 -7.92
N GLU A 16 -3.88 -19.86 -7.88
CA GLU A 16 -2.52 -19.34 -7.82
C GLU A 16 -2.40 -18.28 -6.72
N MET A 17 -1.21 -18.14 -6.16
CA MET A 17 -0.85 -17.07 -5.24
C MET A 17 -0.25 -15.95 -6.08
N GLU A 18 -1.01 -14.88 -6.26
CA GLU A 18 -0.59 -13.69 -7.01
C GLU A 18 -0.14 -12.56 -6.07
N ASP A 19 -0.49 -12.65 -4.77
CA ASP A 19 0.05 -11.77 -3.74
C ASP A 19 1.54 -12.03 -3.49
N THR A 20 2.26 -10.99 -3.15
CA THR A 20 3.62 -11.08 -2.59
C THR A 20 3.89 -9.93 -1.62
N HIS A 21 4.96 -10.06 -0.83
CA HIS A 21 5.32 -9.05 0.16
C HIS A 21 6.84 -8.92 0.32
N SER A 22 7.28 -7.82 0.92
CA SER A 22 8.68 -7.59 1.29
C SER A 22 8.78 -6.90 2.64
N ILE A 23 9.72 -7.37 3.47
CA ILE A 23 10.18 -6.67 4.67
C ILE A 23 11.69 -6.50 4.57
N ARG A 24 12.16 -5.27 4.70
CA ARG A 24 13.59 -4.93 4.68
C ARG A 24 13.93 -4.01 5.84
N ASP A 25 14.99 -4.35 6.56
CA ASP A 25 15.65 -3.47 7.52
C ASP A 25 17.00 -3.07 6.90
N GLU A 26 17.01 -1.91 6.27
CA GLU A 26 18.17 -1.42 5.50
C GLU A 26 19.23 -0.89 6.46
N GLU A 27 20.12 -1.77 6.90
CA GLU A 27 21.28 -1.42 7.71
C GLU A 27 22.10 -0.33 7.00
N GLY A 28 22.38 0.76 7.70
CA GLY A 28 23.14 1.90 7.19
C GLY A 28 22.30 3.07 6.65
N SER A 29 21.05 2.87 6.22
CA SER A 29 20.10 3.95 5.91
C SER A 29 19.19 4.30 7.09
N GLY A 30 19.06 3.40 8.07
CA GLY A 30 18.09 3.51 9.16
C GLY A 30 16.64 3.45 8.69
N LEU A 31 16.41 2.88 7.50
CA LEU A 31 15.09 2.76 6.88
C LEU A 31 14.56 1.33 7.07
N PHE A 32 13.39 1.22 7.68
CA PHE A 32 12.60 -0.02 7.70
C PHE A 32 11.52 0.07 6.64
N CYS A 33 11.35 -1.00 5.85
CA CYS A 33 10.42 -1.08 4.75
C CYS A 33 9.47 -2.27 4.95
N ALA A 34 8.17 -2.06 4.75
CA ALA A 34 7.14 -3.10 4.72
C ALA A 34 6.21 -2.87 3.53
N GLU A 35 6.03 -3.89 2.71
CA GLU A 35 5.37 -3.78 1.40
C GLU A 35 4.48 -4.99 1.16
N VAL A 36 3.29 -4.76 0.60
CA VAL A 36 2.37 -5.78 0.10
C VAL A 36 2.00 -5.43 -1.33
N TYR A 37 2.00 -6.43 -2.19
CA TYR A 37 1.64 -6.38 -3.59
C TYR A 37 0.58 -7.43 -3.87
N ASP A 38 -0.57 -7.01 -4.37
CA ASP A 38 -1.70 -7.85 -4.72
C ASP A 38 -1.77 -7.94 -6.25
N GLY A 39 -1.37 -9.08 -6.77
CA GLY A 39 -1.26 -9.34 -8.20
C GLY A 39 -2.58 -9.78 -8.82
N HIS A 40 -2.80 -9.42 -10.08
CA HIS A 40 -3.92 -9.92 -10.88
C HIS A 40 -3.53 -10.16 -12.32
N SER A 41 -4.28 -11.06 -12.98
CA SER A 41 -3.96 -11.52 -14.35
C SER A 41 -2.55 -12.13 -14.46
N GLY A 42 -2.11 -12.80 -13.39
CA GLY A 42 -0.76 -13.39 -13.26
C GLY A 42 0.09 -12.68 -12.20
N SER A 43 0.99 -13.44 -11.57
CA SER A 43 1.84 -12.96 -10.46
C SER A 43 3.03 -12.11 -10.88
N LEU A 44 3.30 -11.96 -12.21
CA LEU A 44 4.57 -11.40 -12.69
C LEU A 44 4.73 -9.91 -12.33
N ALA A 45 3.66 -9.11 -12.41
CA ALA A 45 3.72 -7.69 -12.05
C ALA A 45 4.03 -7.49 -10.56
N ALA A 46 3.36 -8.24 -9.68
CA ALA A 46 3.61 -8.22 -8.24
C ALA A 46 5.05 -8.66 -7.91
N ALA A 47 5.54 -9.74 -8.52
CA ALA A 47 6.89 -10.23 -8.33
C ALA A 47 7.95 -9.19 -8.75
N ILE A 48 7.81 -8.57 -9.92
CA ILE A 48 8.73 -7.51 -10.38
C ILE A 48 8.68 -6.32 -9.42
N ALA A 49 7.47 -5.87 -9.03
CA ALA A 49 7.33 -4.75 -8.12
C ALA A 49 8.03 -5.00 -6.78
N CYS A 50 7.83 -6.18 -6.20
CA CYS A 50 8.49 -6.62 -4.96
C CYS A 50 10.03 -6.60 -5.05
N ASP A 51 10.59 -6.98 -6.20
CA ASP A 51 12.03 -7.02 -6.40
C ASP A 51 12.65 -5.63 -6.55
N VAL A 52 11.95 -4.70 -7.24
CA VAL A 52 12.64 -3.49 -7.73
C VAL A 52 12.18 -2.18 -7.11
N LEU A 53 10.94 -2.07 -6.59
CA LEU A 53 10.38 -0.78 -6.17
C LEU A 53 11.23 -0.10 -5.09
N THR A 54 11.48 -0.80 -3.97
CA THR A 54 12.36 -0.28 -2.91
C THR A 54 13.78 -0.03 -3.43
N THR A 55 14.29 -0.87 -4.35
CA THR A 55 15.62 -0.68 -4.94
C THR A 55 15.71 0.64 -5.72
N TYR A 56 14.69 0.96 -6.52
CA TYR A 56 14.61 2.25 -7.21
C TYR A 56 14.50 3.43 -6.25
N PHE A 57 13.67 3.29 -5.22
CA PHE A 57 13.54 4.32 -4.18
C PHE A 57 14.86 4.61 -3.48
N LEU A 58 15.56 3.58 -2.98
CA LEU A 58 16.85 3.71 -2.30
C LEU A 58 17.94 4.28 -3.21
N ARG A 59 17.96 3.86 -4.48
CA ARG A 59 18.88 4.44 -5.46
C ARG A 59 18.65 5.94 -5.61
N ARG A 60 17.39 6.35 -5.76
CA ARG A 60 17.04 7.75 -5.92
C ARG A 60 17.37 8.60 -4.69
N LEU A 61 17.21 8.02 -3.48
CA LEU A 61 17.63 8.67 -2.24
C LEU A 61 19.15 8.92 -2.20
N ARG A 62 19.96 7.95 -2.66
CA ARG A 62 21.43 8.09 -2.71
C ARG A 62 21.87 9.15 -3.72
N GLU A 63 21.25 9.20 -4.88
CA GLU A 63 21.53 10.18 -5.93
C GLU A 63 21.19 11.62 -5.49
N GLY A 64 20.16 11.83 -4.68
CA GLY A 64 19.76 13.15 -4.17
C GLY A 64 20.67 13.72 -3.08
N GLY A 65 21.59 12.93 -2.53
CA GLY A 65 22.53 13.36 -1.48
C GLY A 65 21.87 13.86 -0.21
N SER A 66 22.65 14.42 0.72
CA SER A 66 22.18 14.93 2.02
C SER A 66 21.35 16.24 1.91
N GLY A 67 21.13 16.78 0.72
CA GLY A 67 20.51 18.08 0.46
C GLY A 67 19.06 18.03 -0.01
N GLY A 68 18.41 16.85 0.00
CA GLY A 68 17.01 16.72 -0.40
C GLY A 68 16.09 17.54 0.51
N GLY A 69 15.55 18.66 -0.02
CA GLY A 69 14.61 19.53 0.69
C GLY A 69 13.31 18.80 1.06
N ASN A 70 12.42 19.49 1.79
CA ASN A 70 11.11 18.97 2.18
C ASN A 70 10.35 18.39 0.97
N GLY A 71 9.99 17.11 1.07
CA GLY A 71 9.25 16.38 0.05
C GLY A 71 10.09 15.61 -0.98
N PHE A 72 11.42 15.66 -0.87
CA PHE A 72 12.29 14.86 -1.75
C PHE A 72 12.02 13.36 -1.64
N MET A 73 11.77 12.84 -0.43
CA MET A 73 11.47 11.42 -0.23
C MET A 73 10.16 11.01 -0.92
N ALA A 74 9.12 11.84 -0.81
CA ALA A 74 7.84 11.58 -1.48
C ALA A 74 8.00 11.56 -3.01
N GLU A 75 8.76 12.51 -3.58
CA GLU A 75 9.03 12.54 -5.01
C GLU A 75 9.88 11.34 -5.46
N ALA A 76 10.92 10.99 -4.70
CA ALA A 76 11.75 9.83 -4.98
C ALA A 76 10.93 8.51 -4.97
N LEU A 77 9.98 8.39 -4.03
CA LEU A 77 9.09 7.23 -3.99
C LEU A 77 8.12 7.23 -5.18
N ARG A 78 7.57 8.39 -5.55
CA ARG A 78 6.75 8.52 -6.74
C ARG A 78 7.50 8.07 -8.00
N GLU A 79 8.72 8.56 -8.19
CA GLU A 79 9.57 8.16 -9.33
C GLU A 79 9.87 6.66 -9.33
N ALA A 80 10.01 6.03 -8.14
CA ALA A 80 10.20 4.59 -8.01
C ALA A 80 8.98 3.80 -8.48
N TYR A 81 7.75 4.20 -8.11
CA TYR A 81 6.52 3.59 -8.62
C TYR A 81 6.45 3.66 -10.16
N LEU A 82 6.69 4.83 -10.73
CA LEU A 82 6.68 5.02 -12.19
C LEU A 82 7.78 4.24 -12.91
N ALA A 83 8.96 4.10 -12.29
CA ALA A 83 10.04 3.29 -12.86
C ALA A 83 9.72 1.79 -12.80
N THR A 84 9.06 1.35 -11.72
CA THR A 84 8.59 -0.03 -11.56
C THR A 84 7.54 -0.37 -12.62
N ASP A 85 6.56 0.50 -12.84
CA ASP A 85 5.53 0.34 -13.87
C ASP A 85 6.14 0.19 -15.27
N ARG A 86 7.10 1.05 -15.61
CA ARG A 86 7.84 0.93 -16.89
C ARG A 86 8.56 -0.41 -17.00
N GLN A 87 9.21 -0.88 -15.95
CA GLN A 87 9.90 -2.17 -15.97
C GLN A 87 8.95 -3.35 -16.16
N ILE A 88 7.73 -3.28 -15.58
CA ILE A 88 6.69 -4.28 -15.81
C ILE A 88 6.24 -4.26 -17.27
N ALA A 89 5.97 -3.07 -17.82
CA ALA A 89 5.58 -2.90 -19.22
C ALA A 89 6.65 -3.45 -20.21
N ASP A 90 7.93 -3.22 -19.92
CA ASP A 90 9.05 -3.72 -20.73
C ASP A 90 9.14 -5.26 -20.77
N ARG A 91 8.47 -5.96 -19.85
CA ARG A 91 8.37 -7.43 -19.86
C ARG A 91 7.29 -7.95 -20.80
N GLY A 92 6.46 -7.08 -21.36
CA GLY A 92 5.38 -7.45 -22.28
C GLY A 92 4.27 -8.28 -21.61
N THR A 93 4.10 -8.15 -20.30
CA THR A 93 3.01 -8.80 -19.55
C THR A 93 1.77 -7.94 -19.52
N GLU A 94 0.59 -8.58 -19.47
CA GLU A 94 -0.69 -7.92 -19.22
C GLU A 94 -1.07 -7.91 -17.75
N SER A 95 -0.28 -8.61 -16.89
CA SER A 95 -0.55 -8.63 -15.46
C SER A 95 -0.39 -7.25 -14.82
N GLY A 96 -1.13 -7.03 -13.74
CA GLY A 96 -1.04 -5.83 -12.92
C GLY A 96 -0.89 -6.18 -11.44
N ALA A 97 -0.65 -5.15 -10.64
CA ALA A 97 -0.61 -5.29 -9.19
C ALA A 97 -1.05 -4.01 -8.48
N ALA A 98 -1.98 -4.15 -7.53
CA ALA A 98 -2.12 -3.18 -6.46
C ALA A 98 -0.90 -3.24 -5.54
N ALA A 99 -0.50 -2.13 -4.95
CA ALA A 99 0.67 -2.07 -4.09
C ALA A 99 0.48 -1.08 -2.94
N ALA A 100 0.92 -1.45 -1.75
CA ALA A 100 1.08 -0.53 -0.64
C ALA A 100 2.44 -0.70 0.03
N THR A 101 3.11 0.43 0.27
CA THR A 101 4.46 0.50 0.82
C THR A 101 4.50 1.42 2.04
N LEU A 102 5.11 0.97 3.13
CA LEU A 102 5.33 1.75 4.35
C LEU A 102 6.82 1.78 4.66
N TYR A 103 7.38 2.97 4.66
CA TYR A 103 8.77 3.23 5.04
C TYR A 103 8.80 4.00 6.36
N LEU A 104 9.64 3.54 7.29
CA LEU A 104 9.82 4.13 8.61
C LEU A 104 11.29 4.46 8.83
N ASN A 105 11.56 5.67 9.32
CA ASN A 105 12.88 6.08 9.78
C ASN A 105 12.76 6.92 11.06
N GLU A 106 13.87 7.35 11.65
CA GLU A 106 13.88 8.13 12.90
C GLU A 106 13.10 9.46 12.81
N ARG A 107 12.85 9.98 11.60
CA ARG A 107 12.20 11.28 11.37
C ARG A 107 10.69 11.14 11.15
N GLY A 108 10.18 9.96 10.78
CA GLY A 108 8.79 9.77 10.49
C GLY A 108 8.48 8.57 9.61
N PHE A 109 7.38 8.64 8.90
CA PHE A 109 6.94 7.62 7.96
C PHE A 109 6.65 8.20 6.58
N LEU A 110 6.73 7.32 5.59
CA LEU A 110 6.28 7.54 4.23
C LEU A 110 5.43 6.33 3.84
N ALA A 111 4.15 6.56 3.55
CA ALA A 111 3.21 5.54 3.10
C ALA A 111 2.75 5.86 1.69
N ALA A 112 2.68 4.86 0.82
CA ALA A 112 2.18 5.04 -0.53
C ALA A 112 1.34 3.85 -0.97
N ASN A 113 0.36 4.09 -1.87
CA ASN A 113 -0.35 3.02 -2.54
C ASN A 113 -0.81 3.37 -3.95
N VAL A 114 -1.00 2.33 -4.76
CA VAL A 114 -1.84 2.26 -5.95
C VAL A 114 -2.77 1.06 -5.78
N GLY A 115 -4.02 1.18 -6.21
CA GLY A 115 -5.04 0.12 -6.00
C GLY A 115 -5.62 0.14 -4.60
N ASP A 116 -5.96 -1.03 -4.08
CA ASP A 116 -6.77 -1.25 -2.88
C ASP A 116 -6.08 -2.05 -1.78
N VAL A 117 -4.79 -2.33 -1.93
CA VAL A 117 -3.94 -2.71 -0.79
C VAL A 117 -3.90 -1.56 0.20
N ARG A 118 -4.19 -1.85 1.48
CA ARG A 118 -4.41 -0.82 2.48
C ARG A 118 -3.43 -0.90 3.65
N ILE A 119 -3.04 0.28 4.15
CA ILE A 119 -2.24 0.47 5.36
C ILE A 119 -3.10 1.13 6.42
N VAL A 120 -3.23 0.50 7.58
CA VAL A 120 -4.01 1.00 8.71
C VAL A 120 -3.12 1.10 9.94
N LEU A 121 -3.14 2.27 10.59
CA LEU A 121 -2.53 2.49 11.90
C LEU A 121 -3.58 2.38 13.01
N LYS A 122 -3.17 1.87 14.16
CA LYS A 122 -3.89 2.10 15.40
C LYS A 122 -3.49 3.46 15.98
N GLU A 123 -4.46 4.32 16.25
CA GLU A 123 -4.27 5.56 17.03
C GLU A 123 -5.12 5.54 18.28
N GLY A 124 -4.53 5.21 19.41
CA GLY A 124 -5.28 4.97 20.66
C GLY A 124 -6.24 3.78 20.49
N GLY A 125 -7.54 4.03 20.50
CA GLY A 125 -8.57 3.00 20.30
C GLY A 125 -9.22 2.99 18.92
N ARG A 126 -8.68 3.73 17.93
CA ARG A 126 -9.27 3.90 16.60
C ARG A 126 -8.34 3.38 15.51
N ALA A 127 -8.93 2.98 14.39
CA ALA A 127 -8.20 2.73 13.15
C ALA A 127 -8.07 4.02 12.33
N VAL A 128 -6.89 4.24 11.75
CA VAL A 128 -6.62 5.37 10.86
C VAL A 128 -5.96 4.81 9.59
N ALA A 129 -6.66 4.88 8.47
CA ALA A 129 -6.09 4.50 7.19
C ALA A 129 -5.07 5.55 6.73
N LEU A 130 -3.87 5.12 6.36
CA LEU A 130 -2.85 5.96 5.74
C LEU A 130 -2.99 6.00 4.22
N THR A 131 -3.60 4.97 3.64
CA THR A 131 -3.86 4.83 2.21
C THR A 131 -5.32 5.08 1.89
N MET A 132 -5.63 5.17 0.61
CA MET A 132 -6.98 5.25 0.07
C MET A 132 -7.13 4.17 -1.01
N ASP A 133 -8.17 3.38 -0.90
CA ASP A 133 -8.48 2.38 -1.92
C ASP A 133 -8.90 3.11 -3.21
N HIS A 134 -8.18 2.88 -4.30
CA HIS A 134 -8.42 3.54 -5.57
C HIS A 134 -9.49 2.78 -6.37
N LYS A 135 -10.75 2.96 -5.97
CA LYS A 135 -11.90 2.36 -6.67
C LYS A 135 -12.35 3.28 -7.81
N PRO A 136 -12.80 2.72 -8.96
CA PRO A 136 -13.17 3.51 -10.15
C PRO A 136 -14.30 4.51 -9.94
N ASP A 137 -15.21 4.25 -9.01
CA ASP A 137 -16.37 5.09 -8.67
C ASP A 137 -16.07 6.23 -7.69
N LEU A 138 -14.82 6.37 -7.21
CA LEU A 138 -14.42 7.59 -6.54
C LEU A 138 -14.58 8.78 -7.49
N PRO A 139 -15.24 9.88 -7.06
CA PRO A 139 -15.54 11.00 -7.94
C PRO A 139 -14.30 11.55 -8.68
N GLU A 140 -13.16 11.64 -7.99
CA GLU A 140 -11.91 12.10 -8.59
C GLU A 140 -11.33 11.11 -9.61
N GLU A 141 -11.45 9.80 -9.37
CA GLU A 141 -10.97 8.77 -10.29
C GLU A 141 -11.90 8.67 -11.52
N THR A 142 -13.23 8.67 -11.32
CA THR A 142 -14.19 8.72 -12.42
C THR A 142 -13.92 9.93 -13.31
N ALA A 143 -13.82 11.13 -12.72
CA ALA A 143 -13.56 12.36 -13.49
C ALA A 143 -12.22 12.30 -14.26
N ARG A 144 -11.18 11.70 -13.68
CA ARG A 144 -9.88 11.51 -14.33
C ARG A 144 -9.98 10.55 -15.53
N ILE A 145 -10.64 9.41 -15.33
CA ILE A 145 -10.81 8.38 -16.37
C ILE A 145 -11.61 8.95 -17.54
N GLU A 146 -12.74 9.61 -17.27
CA GLU A 146 -13.60 10.22 -18.31
C GLU A 146 -12.89 11.36 -19.04
N ALA A 147 -12.09 12.17 -18.36
CA ALA A 147 -11.29 13.23 -18.98
C ALA A 147 -10.24 12.69 -19.96
N LEU A 148 -9.79 11.45 -19.77
CA LEU A 148 -8.87 10.74 -20.67
C LEU A 148 -9.61 10.01 -21.83
N GLY A 149 -10.96 10.06 -21.84
CA GLY A 149 -11.80 9.40 -22.84
C GLY A 149 -12.17 7.96 -22.50
N GLY A 150 -11.87 7.50 -21.28
CA GLY A 150 -12.28 6.19 -20.76
C GLY A 150 -13.67 6.20 -20.14
N SER A 151 -14.09 5.06 -19.65
CA SER A 151 -15.40 4.87 -19.01
C SER A 151 -15.29 4.07 -17.70
N VAL A 152 -16.21 4.36 -16.76
CA VAL A 152 -16.44 3.56 -15.57
C VAL A 152 -17.79 2.86 -15.72
N ILE A 153 -17.78 1.53 -15.81
CA ILE A 153 -18.97 0.73 -16.05
C ILE A 153 -19.27 -0.08 -14.78
N SER A 154 -20.49 0.11 -14.24
CA SER A 154 -20.96 -0.66 -13.09
C SER A 154 -21.64 -1.93 -13.58
N LEU A 155 -21.03 -3.08 -13.26
CA LEU A 155 -21.59 -4.42 -13.48
C LEU A 155 -22.02 -5.00 -12.11
N ASP A 156 -21.21 -5.88 -11.54
CA ASP A 156 -21.26 -6.33 -10.15
C ASP A 156 -20.64 -5.28 -9.20
N VAL A 157 -19.48 -4.74 -9.62
CA VAL A 157 -18.77 -3.60 -9.02
C VAL A 157 -18.35 -2.61 -10.12
N PRO A 158 -18.05 -1.35 -9.78
CA PRO A 158 -17.53 -0.37 -10.75
C PRO A 158 -16.18 -0.81 -11.32
N ARG A 159 -16.04 -0.76 -12.65
CA ARG A 159 -14.84 -1.19 -13.39
C ARG A 159 -14.41 -0.18 -14.43
N VAL A 160 -13.11 0.04 -14.55
CA VAL A 160 -12.50 0.78 -15.67
C VAL A 160 -12.70 -0.04 -16.94
N GLU A 161 -13.29 0.57 -17.97
CA GLU A 161 -13.65 -0.06 -19.26
C GLU A 161 -14.47 -1.36 -19.10
N GLY A 162 -15.15 -1.54 -17.96
CA GLY A 162 -15.87 -2.78 -17.64
C GLY A 162 -14.95 -3.97 -17.28
N LEU A 163 -13.66 -3.75 -17.12
CA LEU A 163 -12.66 -4.81 -16.94
C LEU A 163 -12.07 -4.84 -15.52
N LEU A 164 -11.42 -3.78 -15.07
CA LEU A 164 -10.68 -3.75 -13.81
C LEU A 164 -11.40 -2.97 -12.71
N ALA A 165 -11.57 -3.58 -11.53
CA ALA A 165 -12.27 -3.00 -10.38
C ALA A 165 -11.40 -2.03 -9.54
N MET A 166 -10.27 -1.58 -10.07
CA MET A 166 -9.42 -0.55 -9.49
C MET A 166 -9.00 0.47 -10.55
N SER A 167 -8.76 1.72 -10.14
CA SER A 167 -8.44 2.84 -11.03
C SER A 167 -6.95 3.14 -11.10
N ARG A 168 -6.16 2.57 -10.19
CA ARG A 168 -4.69 2.69 -10.14
C ARG A 168 -4.06 1.35 -9.88
N ALA A 169 -2.99 1.03 -10.63
CA ALA A 169 -2.19 -0.17 -10.46
C ALA A 169 -0.83 -0.02 -11.17
N LEU A 170 0.11 -0.87 -10.80
CA LEU A 170 1.34 -1.13 -11.56
C LEU A 170 1.03 -2.15 -12.64
N GLY A 171 1.61 -1.99 -13.84
CA GLY A 171 1.31 -2.86 -14.98
C GLY A 171 0.00 -2.50 -15.67
N ASP A 172 -0.86 -3.47 -15.96
CA ASP A 172 -2.13 -3.26 -16.68
C ASP A 172 -1.98 -2.48 -17.99
N THR A 173 -0.93 -2.79 -18.75
CA THR A 173 -0.57 -2.05 -19.98
C THR A 173 -1.76 -1.85 -20.93
N PRO A 174 -2.66 -2.83 -21.14
CA PRO A 174 -3.81 -2.66 -22.02
C PRO A 174 -4.83 -1.60 -21.55
N LEU A 175 -4.82 -1.26 -20.26
CA LEU A 175 -5.77 -0.29 -19.68
C LEU A 175 -5.17 1.12 -19.49
N LYS A 176 -3.93 1.33 -19.91
CA LYS A 176 -3.33 2.69 -19.92
C LYS A 176 -3.97 3.56 -21.00
N PRO A 177 -4.19 4.87 -20.75
CA PRO A 177 -3.79 5.62 -19.54
C PRO A 177 -4.86 5.64 -18.44
N PHE A 178 -5.95 4.90 -18.56
CA PHE A 178 -7.10 4.96 -17.63
C PHE A 178 -6.74 4.43 -16.26
N VAL A 179 -6.02 3.29 -16.20
CA VAL A 179 -5.40 2.77 -14.98
C VAL A 179 -4.00 3.37 -14.87
N THR A 180 -3.75 4.15 -13.81
CA THR A 180 -2.48 4.88 -13.64
C THR A 180 -1.60 4.28 -12.55
N PRO A 181 -0.26 4.24 -12.72
CA PRO A 181 0.69 3.85 -11.67
C PRO A 181 1.02 5.00 -10.72
N GLU A 182 0.36 6.14 -10.83
CA GLU A 182 0.62 7.33 -10.03
C GLU A 182 0.19 7.10 -8.59
N PRO A 183 1.12 7.00 -7.61
CA PRO A 183 0.76 6.66 -6.24
C PRO A 183 0.17 7.86 -5.50
N ARG A 184 -0.75 7.56 -4.57
CA ARG A 184 -1.03 8.48 -3.47
C ARG A 184 0.01 8.26 -2.38
N ILE A 185 0.65 9.34 -1.92
CA ILE A 185 1.72 9.29 -0.93
C ILE A 185 1.36 10.16 0.26
N VAL A 186 1.52 9.62 1.46
CA VAL A 186 1.33 10.31 2.73
C VAL A 186 2.63 10.30 3.52
N GLU A 187 3.11 11.48 3.88
CA GLU A 187 4.31 11.68 4.70
C GLU A 187 3.90 12.27 6.05
N GLY A 188 4.50 11.79 7.12
CA GLY A 188 4.17 12.29 8.45
C GLY A 188 5.06 11.73 9.57
N VAL A 189 4.62 12.00 10.80
CA VAL A 189 5.27 11.52 12.02
C VAL A 189 4.26 10.75 12.84
N LEU A 190 4.65 9.55 13.30
CA LEU A 190 3.84 8.76 14.22
C LEU A 190 3.87 9.37 15.62
N GLY A 191 2.72 9.36 16.27
CA GLY A 191 2.60 9.77 17.66
C GLY A 191 2.72 8.58 18.62
N ARG A 192 2.85 8.85 19.92
CA ARG A 192 2.97 7.84 20.99
C ARG A 192 1.79 6.86 21.06
N LYS A 193 0.65 7.19 20.44
CA LYS A 193 -0.54 6.33 20.38
C LYS A 193 -0.60 5.44 19.14
N ASN A 194 0.38 5.55 18.23
CA ASN A 194 0.46 4.75 17.01
C ASN A 194 1.39 3.57 17.25
N ASP A 195 0.91 2.56 17.95
CA ASP A 195 1.70 1.43 18.44
C ASP A 195 1.55 0.15 17.60
N LEU A 196 0.70 0.17 16.55
CA LEU A 196 0.44 -0.95 15.66
C LEU A 196 0.11 -0.46 14.25
N ALA A 197 0.65 -1.15 13.23
CA ALA A 197 0.24 -1.00 11.84
C ALA A 197 -0.14 -2.34 11.23
N ILE A 198 -1.09 -2.33 10.30
CA ILE A 198 -1.52 -3.47 9.49
C ILE A 198 -1.39 -3.06 8.03
N ILE A 199 -0.76 -3.90 7.21
CA ILE A 199 -0.72 -3.78 5.76
C ILE A 199 -1.29 -5.08 5.21
N ALA A 200 -2.28 -5.00 4.33
CA ALA A 200 -2.88 -6.22 3.78
C ALA A 200 -3.48 -5.99 2.39
N SER A 201 -3.61 -7.08 1.62
CA SER A 201 -4.37 -7.15 0.38
C SER A 201 -5.89 -7.11 0.64
N ASP A 202 -6.66 -6.94 -0.41
CA ASP A 202 -8.13 -6.83 -0.34
C ASP A 202 -8.81 -8.11 0.16
N GLY A 203 -8.16 -9.28 0.02
CA GLY A 203 -8.63 -10.53 0.62
C GLY A 203 -8.87 -10.45 2.13
N LEU A 204 -8.21 -9.51 2.84
CA LEU A 204 -8.53 -9.14 4.22
C LEU A 204 -9.65 -8.08 4.26
N TRP A 205 -9.50 -6.99 3.50
CA TRP A 205 -10.27 -5.77 3.68
C TRP A 205 -11.70 -5.87 3.16
N ASP A 206 -11.98 -6.80 2.26
CA ASP A 206 -13.32 -7.07 1.74
C ASP A 206 -14.26 -7.70 2.79
N VAL A 207 -13.68 -8.34 3.80
CA VAL A 207 -14.45 -9.07 4.83
C VAL A 207 -14.23 -8.56 6.25
N LEU A 208 -13.27 -7.65 6.48
CA LEU A 208 -13.02 -6.99 7.76
C LEU A 208 -12.93 -5.46 7.59
N THR A 209 -13.59 -4.75 8.48
CA THR A 209 -13.37 -3.31 8.62
C THR A 209 -12.01 -3.01 9.25
N SER A 210 -11.48 -1.83 9.02
CA SER A 210 -10.21 -1.38 9.62
C SER A 210 -10.27 -1.41 11.17
N GLU A 211 -11.40 -1.03 11.76
CA GLU A 211 -11.63 -1.05 13.21
C GLU A 211 -11.64 -2.46 13.80
N GLU A 212 -12.28 -3.41 13.11
CA GLU A 212 -12.28 -4.82 13.52
C GLU A 212 -10.86 -5.39 13.46
N ALA A 213 -10.14 -5.14 12.34
CA ALA A 213 -8.78 -5.63 12.14
C ALA A 213 -7.83 -5.10 13.24
N VAL A 214 -7.86 -3.80 13.53
CA VAL A 214 -7.06 -3.19 14.60
C VAL A 214 -7.42 -3.79 15.95
N THR A 215 -8.71 -4.01 16.23
CA THR A 215 -9.16 -4.59 17.50
C THR A 215 -8.67 -6.02 17.68
N LEU A 216 -8.79 -6.85 16.64
CA LEU A 216 -8.33 -8.24 16.64
C LEU A 216 -6.81 -8.33 16.80
N ALA A 217 -6.07 -7.57 16.01
CA ALA A 217 -4.62 -7.55 16.06
C ALA A 217 -4.09 -7.08 17.44
N TYR A 218 -4.71 -6.03 18.00
CA TYR A 218 -4.32 -5.53 19.32
C TYR A 218 -4.57 -6.54 20.44
N ARG A 219 -5.69 -7.28 20.39
CA ARG A 219 -6.03 -8.33 21.35
C ARG A 219 -5.10 -9.53 21.27
N ALA A 220 -4.65 -9.90 20.08
CA ALA A 220 -3.70 -10.99 19.88
C ALA A 220 -2.31 -10.68 20.46
N GLY A 221 -1.93 -9.41 20.56
CA GLY A 221 -0.74 -8.93 21.27
C GLY A 221 0.55 -9.09 20.47
N GLU A 222 0.98 -10.32 20.18
CA GLU A 222 2.20 -10.58 19.42
C GLU A 222 1.95 -10.46 17.90
N PRO A 223 2.83 -9.76 17.13
CA PRO A 223 2.60 -9.49 15.71
C PRO A 223 2.36 -10.75 14.86
N LYS A 224 3.09 -11.84 15.14
CA LYS A 224 2.90 -13.11 14.40
C LYS A 224 1.53 -13.71 14.65
N GLU A 225 1.07 -13.69 15.90
CA GLU A 225 -0.25 -14.20 16.23
C GLU A 225 -1.34 -13.27 15.70
N ALA A 226 -1.13 -11.96 15.75
CA ALA A 226 -2.04 -10.97 15.19
C ALA A 226 -2.25 -11.18 13.68
N ALA A 227 -1.19 -11.37 12.91
CA ALA A 227 -1.29 -11.65 11.48
C ALA A 227 -2.08 -12.96 11.20
N ARG A 228 -1.79 -14.03 11.97
CA ARG A 228 -2.53 -15.31 11.85
C ARG A 228 -4.01 -15.18 12.19
N VAL A 229 -4.33 -14.46 13.27
CA VAL A 229 -5.73 -14.22 13.68
C VAL A 229 -6.48 -13.47 12.60
N LEU A 230 -5.88 -12.43 12.02
CA LEU A 230 -6.49 -11.65 10.94
C LEU A 230 -6.74 -12.51 9.70
N GLN A 231 -5.74 -13.23 9.23
CA GLN A 231 -5.84 -14.13 8.07
C GLN A 231 -6.90 -15.21 8.30
N ALA A 232 -6.87 -15.89 9.46
CA ALA A 232 -7.84 -16.94 9.79
C ALA A 232 -9.27 -16.38 9.92
N THR A 233 -9.41 -15.15 10.46
CA THR A 233 -10.72 -14.49 10.55
C THR A 233 -11.27 -14.16 9.17
N ALA A 234 -10.43 -13.65 8.25
CA ALA A 234 -10.85 -13.35 6.89
C ALA A 234 -11.31 -14.62 6.15
N THR A 235 -10.52 -15.71 6.24
CA THR A 235 -10.91 -17.02 5.69
C THR A 235 -12.22 -17.51 6.31
N GLY A 236 -12.37 -17.42 7.64
CA GLY A 236 -13.58 -17.83 8.33
C GLY A 236 -14.83 -17.00 8.01
N ARG A 237 -14.64 -15.76 7.54
CA ARG A 237 -15.72 -14.87 7.05
C ARG A 237 -16.04 -15.08 5.57
N GLY A 238 -15.38 -16.03 4.92
CA GLY A 238 -15.67 -16.40 3.55
C GLY A 238 -14.89 -15.63 2.50
N SER A 239 -13.76 -15.02 2.85
CA SER A 239 -12.84 -14.50 1.83
C SER A 239 -12.41 -15.65 0.93
N THR A 240 -12.51 -15.44 -0.38
CA THR A 240 -12.17 -16.42 -1.42
C THR A 240 -10.85 -16.09 -2.10
N ASP A 241 -10.26 -14.94 -1.78
CA ASP A 241 -9.08 -14.41 -2.43
C ASP A 241 -7.77 -14.86 -1.77
N ASN A 242 -6.65 -14.52 -2.43
CA ASN A 242 -5.36 -14.48 -1.79
C ASN A 242 -5.43 -13.51 -0.61
N ILE A 243 -4.81 -13.84 0.50
CA ILE A 243 -4.77 -13.00 1.69
C ILE A 243 -3.33 -12.87 2.13
N THR A 244 -2.79 -11.68 2.09
CA THR A 244 -1.48 -11.33 2.63
C THR A 244 -1.64 -10.26 3.70
N VAL A 245 -1.15 -10.54 4.91
CA VAL A 245 -1.25 -9.64 6.06
C VAL A 245 0.10 -9.46 6.72
N ILE A 246 0.54 -8.22 6.85
CA ILE A 246 1.69 -7.82 7.68
C ILE A 246 1.17 -7.03 8.88
N VAL A 247 1.62 -7.41 10.08
CA VAL A 247 1.37 -6.65 11.32
C VAL A 247 2.69 -6.19 11.89
N LEU A 248 2.81 -4.89 12.15
CA LEU A 248 4.00 -4.26 12.73
C LEU A 248 3.72 -3.83 14.18
N ASP A 249 4.61 -4.20 15.10
CA ASP A 249 4.65 -3.65 16.45
C ASP A 249 5.51 -2.38 16.45
N LEU A 250 4.83 -1.25 16.57
CA LEU A 250 5.45 0.08 16.54
C LEU A 250 5.63 0.68 17.94
N LYS A 251 5.41 -0.09 19.03
CA LYS A 251 5.48 0.42 20.41
C LYS A 251 6.79 1.11 20.74
N ALA A 252 7.93 0.46 20.40
CA ALA A 252 9.24 1.02 20.65
C ALA A 252 9.50 2.28 19.81
N TYR A 253 9.02 2.29 18.56
CA TYR A 253 9.11 3.43 17.66
C TYR A 253 8.24 4.59 18.16
N ALA A 254 6.98 4.32 18.48
CA ALA A 254 6.04 5.30 18.96
C ALA A 254 6.46 5.92 20.31
N ALA A 255 7.07 5.12 21.20
CA ALA A 255 7.58 5.61 22.48
C ALA A 255 8.71 6.65 22.35
N ALA A 256 9.52 6.55 21.28
CA ALA A 256 10.58 7.51 20.99
C ALA A 256 10.07 8.82 20.37
N SER A 257 8.80 8.88 19.95
CA SER A 257 8.21 10.07 19.34
C SER A 257 7.99 11.19 20.38
N GLU A 258 8.31 12.42 20.00
CA GLU A 258 7.94 13.63 20.76
C GLU A 258 6.45 13.97 20.61
N HIS A 259 5.78 13.44 19.58
CA HIS A 259 4.39 13.68 19.28
C HIS A 259 3.49 12.71 20.03
N TYR A 260 2.33 13.20 20.46
CA TYR A 260 1.33 12.37 21.14
C TYR A 260 0.34 11.71 20.16
N ARG A 261 0.12 12.35 19.01
CA ARG A 261 -0.79 11.89 17.94
C ARG A 261 -0.10 11.86 16.60
N LEU A 262 -0.67 11.11 15.67
CA LEU A 262 -0.31 11.11 14.26
C LEU A 262 -0.33 12.56 13.71
N ARG A 263 0.71 12.93 12.99
CA ARG A 263 0.79 14.20 12.28
C ARG A 263 1.15 13.92 10.82
N VAL A 264 0.19 14.08 9.93
CA VAL A 264 0.42 14.10 8.49
C VAL A 264 1.04 15.46 8.13
N THR A 265 2.21 15.45 7.51
CA THR A 265 2.93 16.65 7.11
C THR A 265 2.75 16.97 5.64
N ARG A 266 2.45 15.95 4.82
CA ARG A 266 2.26 16.08 3.38
C ARG A 266 1.40 14.97 2.80
N ILE A 267 0.61 15.33 1.78
CA ILE A 267 -0.05 14.38 0.88
C ILE A 267 0.34 14.76 -0.54
N LEU A 268 0.84 13.81 -1.31
CA LEU A 268 1.13 13.93 -2.72
C LEU A 268 0.19 12.96 -3.47
N ASP A 269 -0.70 13.52 -4.27
CA ASP A 269 -1.64 12.79 -5.12
C ASP A 269 -1.81 13.54 -6.44
N ARG A 270 -0.95 13.25 -7.42
CA ARG A 270 -0.92 13.96 -8.70
C ARG A 270 -1.92 13.44 -9.72
N ALA A 271 -2.48 12.26 -9.47
CA ALA A 271 -3.52 11.71 -10.33
C ALA A 271 -4.91 12.31 -10.03
N ALA A 272 -5.08 12.90 -8.85
CA ALA A 272 -6.31 13.61 -8.51
C ALA A 272 -6.44 14.89 -9.35
N PRO A 273 -7.65 15.23 -9.84
CA PRO A 273 -7.88 16.50 -10.51
C PRO A 273 -7.55 17.67 -9.58
N THR A 274 -6.87 18.68 -10.11
CA THR A 274 -6.63 19.91 -9.35
C THR A 274 -7.97 20.53 -9.00
N ARG A 275 -8.25 20.74 -7.71
CA ARG A 275 -9.45 21.47 -7.28
C ARG A 275 -9.43 22.83 -7.98
N PRO A 276 -10.51 23.23 -8.69
CA PRO A 276 -10.58 24.59 -9.19
C PRO A 276 -10.46 25.55 -8.00
N SER A 277 -9.57 26.53 -8.15
CA SER A 277 -9.31 27.60 -7.19
C SER A 277 -10.51 28.48 -6.96
#